data_2eb30197d5d935a6691d99687b6c57b2
#
_entry.id   2eb30197d5d935a6691d99687b6c57b2
#
_cell.length_a   1.000
_cell.length_b   1.000
_cell.length_c   1.000
_cell.angle_alpha   90.00
_cell.angle_beta   90.00
_cell.angle_gamma   90.00
#
_symmetry.space_group_name_H-M   'P 1'
#
loop_
_entity.id
_entity.type
_entity.pdbx_description
1 polymer ?
#
loop_
_entity_poly.entity_id
_entity_poly.type
_entity_poly.pdbx_seq_one_letter_code
_entity_poly.pdbx_strand_id
1 'polypeptide(L)'
;NELIKSIKGDLLYLDPPYNSRQYCDAYHLLENVARWEKPKVYGVARKMDRTSLKSDYCMIAATKAFEELIENADAKYILLSYNNMSDKGNDRSNAKISDEDIMKILSKKGKVIVFESDYKSFSTGKSDIQDNKERLFLCEVFSKEKKKMNISCPFNYIGGKFKLLEQLQPLFNEKEVFLDLFAGGGNVGINSSSSKVIFNDTNENLIDLIEFIKDTDTDALLK
;
A
#
# COMPACT_ATOMS: atom_id res chain seq x y z
N ASN A 1 1.83 -12.77 7.75
CA ASN A 1 1.06 -11.74 7.01
C ASN A 1 -0.27 -11.35 7.69
N GLU A 2 -0.73 -12.07 8.73
CA GLU A 2 -2.06 -11.81 9.31
C GLU A 2 -2.21 -10.41 9.92
N LEU A 3 -1.16 -9.89 10.58
CA LEU A 3 -1.18 -8.57 11.20
C LEU A 3 -1.50 -7.46 10.19
N ILE A 4 -0.98 -7.54 8.97
CA ILE A 4 -1.16 -6.49 7.96
C ILE A 4 -2.62 -6.30 7.55
N LYS A 5 -3.46 -7.33 7.70
CA LYS A 5 -4.88 -7.28 7.36
C LYS A 5 -5.69 -6.43 8.34
N SER A 6 -5.16 -6.17 9.52
CA SER A 6 -5.85 -5.48 10.62
C SER A 6 -5.30 -4.10 10.96
N ILE A 7 -4.21 -3.67 10.32
CA ILE A 7 -3.56 -2.39 10.60
C ILE A 7 -3.62 -1.45 9.40
N LYS A 8 -3.62 -0.15 9.72
CA LYS A 8 -3.53 0.93 8.75
C LYS A 8 -2.46 1.92 9.19
N GLY A 9 -1.71 2.46 8.24
CA GLY A 9 -0.66 3.43 8.54
C GLY A 9 -0.37 4.39 7.40
N ASP A 10 0.41 5.41 7.66
CA ASP A 10 0.88 6.31 6.62
C ASP A 10 2.08 5.71 5.88
N LEU A 11 3.02 5.11 6.60
CA LEU A 11 4.21 4.47 6.06
C LEU A 11 4.35 3.04 6.60
N LEU A 12 4.47 2.08 5.71
CA LEU A 12 4.81 0.70 6.01
C LEU A 12 6.28 0.46 5.63
N TYR A 13 7.14 0.24 6.64
CA TYR A 13 8.53 -0.17 6.41
C TYR A 13 8.64 -1.69 6.44
N LEU A 14 9.29 -2.25 5.43
CA LEU A 14 9.50 -3.69 5.25
C LEU A 14 10.99 -4.00 5.09
N ASP A 15 11.49 -4.89 5.93
CA ASP A 15 12.84 -5.46 5.85
C ASP A 15 12.75 -6.97 6.07
N PRO A 16 12.18 -7.71 5.11
CA PRO A 16 11.99 -9.15 5.25
C PRO A 16 13.32 -9.89 5.12
N PRO A 17 13.44 -11.07 5.73
CA PRO A 17 14.59 -11.93 5.46
C PRO A 17 14.65 -12.27 3.97
N TYR A 18 15.80 -12.05 3.35
CA TYR A 18 15.96 -12.17 1.89
C TYR A 18 16.63 -13.47 1.44
N ASN A 19 17.25 -14.24 2.35
CA ASN A 19 17.96 -15.48 2.00
C ASN A 19 17.39 -16.71 2.72
N SER A 20 17.95 -17.89 2.45
CA SER A 20 17.48 -19.15 3.02
C SER A 20 17.79 -19.35 4.51
N ARG A 21 18.46 -18.41 5.18
CA ARG A 21 18.81 -18.51 6.59
C ARG A 21 17.59 -18.19 7.46
N GLN A 22 17.07 -19.21 8.10
CA GLN A 22 15.96 -19.08 9.02
C GLN A 22 16.43 -18.49 10.37
N TYR A 23 15.79 -17.42 10.82
CA TYR A 23 16.09 -16.84 12.15
C TYR A 23 15.86 -17.84 13.28
N CYS A 24 14.88 -18.72 13.17
CA CYS A 24 14.64 -19.76 14.13
C CYS A 24 15.81 -20.75 14.27
N ASP A 25 16.69 -20.86 13.29
CA ASP A 25 17.89 -21.69 13.40
C ASP A 25 18.98 -21.04 14.25
N ALA A 26 19.04 -19.71 14.29
CA ALA A 26 20.03 -18.95 15.05
C ALA A 26 19.54 -18.59 16.46
N TYR A 27 18.26 -18.21 16.59
CA TYR A 27 17.75 -17.56 17.80
C TYR A 27 16.80 -18.39 18.65
N HIS A 28 16.42 -19.63 18.24
CA HIS A 28 15.48 -20.48 18.97
C HIS A 28 15.88 -20.74 20.45
N LEU A 29 17.18 -20.79 20.73
CA LEU A 29 17.65 -20.97 22.10
C LEU A 29 17.33 -19.75 22.97
N LEU A 30 17.58 -18.56 22.45
CA LEU A 30 17.28 -17.29 23.15
C LEU A 30 15.78 -17.12 23.35
N GLU A 31 14.97 -17.48 22.36
CA GLU A 31 13.51 -17.50 22.45
C GLU A 31 13.03 -18.42 23.58
N ASN A 32 13.57 -19.64 23.65
CA ASN A 32 13.22 -20.59 24.70
C ASN A 32 13.60 -20.06 26.09
N VAL A 33 14.76 -19.41 26.22
CA VAL A 33 15.18 -18.77 27.48
C VAL A 33 14.24 -17.62 27.84
N ALA A 34 13.89 -16.76 26.88
CA ALA A 34 13.00 -15.64 27.11
C ALA A 34 11.59 -16.07 27.54
N ARG A 35 11.09 -17.16 26.96
CA ARG A 35 9.78 -17.75 27.30
C ARG A 35 9.81 -18.69 28.50
N TRP A 36 11.01 -18.99 29.00
CA TRP A 36 11.25 -19.99 30.06
C TRP A 36 10.73 -21.37 29.69
N GLU A 37 10.87 -21.78 28.43
CA GLU A 37 10.39 -23.04 27.88
C GLU A 37 11.53 -24.06 27.73
N LYS A 38 11.20 -25.32 27.96
CA LYS A 38 12.12 -26.47 27.73
C LYS A 38 11.49 -27.41 26.71
N PRO A 39 11.54 -27.07 25.41
CA PRO A 39 10.91 -27.89 24.39
C PRO A 39 11.60 -29.26 24.27
N LYS A 40 10.84 -30.24 23.79
CA LYS A 40 11.38 -31.56 23.48
C LYS A 40 12.41 -31.46 22.37
N VAL A 41 13.55 -32.13 22.56
CA VAL A 41 14.65 -32.12 21.59
C VAL A 41 14.83 -33.50 20.97
N TYR A 42 15.32 -33.56 19.73
CA TYR A 42 15.42 -34.75 18.93
C TYR A 42 16.82 -34.90 18.30
N GLY A 43 17.17 -36.12 17.94
CA GLY A 43 18.41 -36.46 17.25
C GLY A 43 19.69 -36.28 18.06
N VAL A 44 20.83 -36.58 17.44
CA VAL A 44 22.14 -36.46 18.04
C VAL A 44 22.49 -35.02 18.43
N ALA A 45 22.08 -34.07 17.60
CA ALA A 45 22.32 -32.63 17.81
C ALA A 45 21.37 -31.98 18.83
N ARG A 46 20.47 -32.74 19.45
CA ARG A 46 19.49 -32.28 20.44
C ARG A 46 18.79 -30.98 20.04
N LYS A 47 18.19 -30.95 18.85
CA LYS A 47 17.47 -29.81 18.34
C LYS A 47 15.97 -29.96 18.56
N MET A 48 15.30 -28.84 18.91
CA MET A 48 13.85 -28.80 18.94
C MET A 48 13.27 -28.79 17.52
N ASP A 49 12.01 -29.18 17.39
CA ASP A 49 11.26 -28.93 16.16
C ASP A 49 11.00 -27.42 15.99
N ARG A 50 11.38 -26.88 14.84
CA ARG A 50 11.25 -25.48 14.50
C ARG A 50 10.40 -25.25 13.25
N THR A 51 9.68 -26.26 12.83
CA THR A 51 8.89 -26.22 11.58
C THR A 51 7.87 -25.09 11.61
N SER A 52 7.21 -24.87 12.75
CA SER A 52 6.23 -23.79 12.94
C SER A 52 6.85 -22.39 13.05
N LEU A 53 8.16 -22.29 13.23
CA LEU A 53 8.89 -21.03 13.39
C LEU A 53 9.56 -20.57 12.09
N LYS A 54 9.43 -21.33 11.03
CA LYS A 54 10.03 -20.98 9.74
C LYS A 54 9.30 -19.83 9.07
N SER A 55 10.07 -18.92 8.50
CA SER A 55 9.55 -17.83 7.69
C SER A 55 9.43 -18.24 6.23
N ASP A 56 8.28 -17.99 5.62
CA ASP A 56 8.05 -18.21 4.19
C ASP A 56 8.95 -17.34 3.32
N TYR A 57 9.38 -16.17 3.82
CA TYR A 57 10.33 -15.29 3.13
C TYR A 57 11.73 -15.90 2.93
N CYS A 58 12.09 -16.92 3.70
CA CYS A 58 13.33 -17.70 3.51
C CYS A 58 13.15 -18.93 2.60
N MET A 59 11.97 -19.11 1.99
CA MET A 59 11.60 -20.32 1.23
C MET A 59 11.20 -19.96 -0.20
N ILE A 60 10.89 -20.98 -0.99
CA ILE A 60 10.39 -20.81 -2.38
C ILE A 60 9.07 -20.02 -2.41
N ALA A 61 8.30 -20.04 -1.32
CA ALA A 61 7.04 -19.32 -1.19
C ALA A 61 7.21 -17.79 -0.99
N ALA A 62 8.45 -17.28 -0.91
CA ALA A 62 8.72 -15.88 -0.56
C ALA A 62 8.01 -14.88 -1.47
N THR A 63 8.05 -15.07 -2.79
CA THR A 63 7.38 -14.17 -3.76
C THR A 63 5.88 -14.12 -3.51
N LYS A 64 5.25 -15.27 -3.28
CA LYS A 64 3.81 -15.34 -3.00
C LYS A 64 3.45 -14.69 -1.66
N ALA A 65 4.26 -14.94 -0.62
CA ALA A 65 4.07 -14.33 0.69
C ALA A 65 4.21 -12.79 0.64
N PHE A 66 5.14 -12.30 -0.18
CA PHE A 66 5.33 -10.88 -0.41
C PHE A 66 4.16 -10.26 -1.20
N GLU A 67 3.70 -10.91 -2.26
CA GLU A 67 2.54 -10.46 -3.03
C GLU A 67 1.31 -10.34 -2.12
N GLU A 68 1.02 -11.36 -1.32
CA GLU A 68 -0.09 -11.32 -0.35
C GLU A 68 0.06 -10.19 0.68
N LEU A 69 1.27 -9.94 1.18
CA LEU A 69 1.55 -8.85 2.12
C LEU A 69 1.22 -7.49 1.48
N ILE A 70 1.72 -7.24 0.27
CA ILE A 70 1.54 -5.98 -0.45
C ILE A 70 0.06 -5.77 -0.83
N GLU A 71 -0.63 -6.80 -1.29
CA GLU A 71 -2.06 -6.72 -1.62
C GLU A 71 -2.90 -6.30 -0.42
N ASN A 72 -2.61 -6.83 0.76
CA ASN A 72 -3.36 -6.55 1.99
C ASN A 72 -2.87 -5.29 2.74
N ALA A 73 -1.75 -4.68 2.35
CA ALA A 73 -1.24 -3.48 2.99
C ALA A 73 -2.19 -2.28 2.79
N ASP A 74 -2.56 -1.61 3.89
CA ASP A 74 -3.30 -0.34 3.89
C ASP A 74 -2.41 0.77 4.43
N ALA A 75 -1.58 1.32 3.55
CA ALA A 75 -0.65 2.41 3.84
C ALA A 75 -0.60 3.38 2.66
N LYS A 76 -0.19 4.63 2.90
CA LYS A 76 0.03 5.62 1.83
C LYS A 76 1.36 5.37 1.11
N TYR A 77 2.36 4.96 1.87
CA TYR A 77 3.70 4.65 1.37
C TYR A 77 4.14 3.28 1.86
N ILE A 78 4.81 2.53 1.00
CA ILE A 78 5.50 1.29 1.36
C ILE A 78 6.98 1.50 1.05
N LEU A 79 7.84 1.31 2.04
CA LEU A 79 9.29 1.37 1.92
C LEU A 79 9.86 -0.01 2.18
N LEU A 80 10.34 -0.64 1.12
CA LEU A 80 10.96 -1.97 1.18
C LEU A 80 12.48 -1.84 1.10
N SER A 81 13.20 -2.39 2.09
CA SER A 81 14.63 -2.66 2.03
C SER A 81 14.88 -4.05 1.48
N TYR A 82 15.65 -4.19 0.40
CA TYR A 82 15.97 -5.48 -0.19
C TYR A 82 17.25 -5.40 -1.01
N ASN A 83 18.12 -6.41 -0.88
CA ASN A 83 19.39 -6.44 -1.61
C ASN A 83 19.22 -6.94 -3.06
N ASN A 84 20.27 -6.82 -3.87
CA ASN A 84 20.30 -7.25 -5.27
C ASN A 84 20.92 -8.64 -5.48
N MET A 85 20.80 -9.54 -4.50
CA MET A 85 21.52 -10.82 -4.46
C MET A 85 20.72 -12.02 -5.01
N SER A 86 19.67 -11.80 -5.81
CA SER A 86 18.84 -12.90 -6.32
C SER A 86 19.63 -13.93 -7.14
N ASP A 87 20.62 -13.46 -7.94
CA ASP A 87 21.36 -14.30 -8.89
C ASP A 87 22.89 -14.28 -8.68
N LYS A 88 23.39 -13.60 -7.63
CA LYS A 88 24.83 -13.32 -7.47
C LYS A 88 25.57 -14.22 -6.48
N GLY A 89 24.86 -15.02 -5.72
CA GLY A 89 25.43 -15.88 -4.69
C GLY A 89 25.23 -17.38 -4.94
N ASN A 90 25.34 -18.15 -3.87
CA ASN A 90 24.93 -19.56 -3.87
C ASN A 90 23.49 -19.67 -3.34
N ASP A 91 22.87 -20.85 -3.47
CA ASP A 91 21.48 -21.09 -3.06
C ASP A 91 21.14 -20.68 -1.62
N ARG A 92 22.13 -20.56 -0.73
CA ARG A 92 21.94 -20.16 0.67
C ARG A 92 22.00 -18.64 0.87
N SER A 93 22.73 -17.93 0.02
CA SER A 93 22.94 -16.49 0.11
C SER A 93 22.10 -15.69 -0.89
N ASN A 94 21.55 -16.35 -1.91
CA ASN A 94 20.70 -15.70 -2.88
C ASN A 94 19.43 -15.17 -2.24
N ALA A 95 19.05 -13.98 -2.65
CA ALA A 95 17.73 -13.42 -2.36
C ALA A 95 16.64 -14.31 -2.96
N LYS A 96 15.52 -14.46 -2.25
CA LYS A 96 14.44 -15.38 -2.64
C LYS A 96 13.42 -14.76 -3.58
N ILE A 97 13.36 -13.42 -3.62
CA ILE A 97 12.48 -12.68 -4.50
C ILE A 97 13.34 -11.97 -5.53
N SER A 98 13.02 -12.15 -6.80
CA SER A 98 13.73 -11.47 -7.88
C SER A 98 13.38 -9.96 -7.94
N ASP A 99 14.27 -9.19 -8.54
CA ASP A 99 14.05 -7.76 -8.78
C ASP A 99 12.81 -7.52 -9.63
N GLU A 100 12.62 -8.35 -10.63
CA GLU A 100 11.47 -8.29 -11.53
C GLU A 100 10.15 -8.53 -10.77
N ASP A 101 10.12 -9.52 -9.87
CA ASP A 101 8.95 -9.82 -9.05
C ASP A 101 8.65 -8.68 -8.07
N ILE A 102 9.68 -8.12 -7.40
CA ILE A 102 9.51 -6.98 -6.50
C ILE A 102 8.88 -5.80 -7.26
N MET A 103 9.47 -5.43 -8.40
CA MET A 103 8.96 -4.32 -9.20
C MET A 103 7.55 -4.59 -9.71
N LYS A 104 7.26 -5.79 -10.19
CA LYS A 104 5.95 -6.18 -10.67
C LYS A 104 4.88 -6.10 -9.57
N ILE A 105 5.18 -6.60 -8.36
CA ILE A 105 4.25 -6.62 -7.24
C ILE A 105 4.00 -5.18 -6.74
N LEU A 106 5.06 -4.40 -6.50
CA LEU A 106 4.93 -3.02 -6.01
C LEU A 106 4.26 -2.11 -7.03
N SER A 107 4.54 -2.27 -8.33
CA SER A 107 3.94 -1.43 -9.38
C SER A 107 2.44 -1.66 -9.57
N LYS A 108 1.91 -2.83 -9.17
CA LYS A 108 0.45 -3.04 -9.10
C LYS A 108 -0.19 -2.21 -7.99
N LYS A 109 0.57 -1.88 -6.94
CA LYS A 109 0.08 -1.18 -5.75
C LYS A 109 0.24 0.33 -5.83
N GLY A 110 1.31 0.81 -6.50
CA GLY A 110 1.64 2.23 -6.52
C GLY A 110 2.75 2.58 -7.51
N LYS A 111 3.16 3.86 -7.48
CA LYS A 111 4.33 4.36 -8.21
C LYS A 111 5.59 4.01 -7.43
N VAL A 112 6.55 3.35 -8.07
CA VAL A 112 7.77 2.87 -7.43
C VAL A 112 8.97 3.72 -7.82
N ILE A 113 9.77 4.13 -6.82
CA ILE A 113 11.07 4.78 -6.96
C ILE A 113 12.09 3.89 -6.26
N VAL A 114 13.23 3.61 -6.92
CA VAL A 114 14.30 2.76 -6.37
C VAL A 114 15.51 3.63 -6.05
N PHE A 115 15.98 3.53 -4.82
CA PHE A 115 17.24 4.10 -4.37
C PHE A 115 18.25 2.97 -4.17
N GLU A 116 19.47 3.15 -4.65
CA GLU A 116 20.54 2.18 -4.54
C GLU A 116 21.75 2.76 -3.81
N SER A 117 22.39 1.94 -2.98
CA SER A 117 23.65 2.26 -2.33
C SER A 117 24.60 1.07 -2.39
N ASP A 118 25.87 1.33 -2.62
CA ASP A 118 26.89 0.28 -2.59
C ASP A 118 27.00 -0.30 -1.18
N TYR A 119 26.95 -1.60 -1.08
CA TYR A 119 27.01 -2.32 0.19
C TYR A 119 28.18 -3.30 0.21
N LYS A 120 29.07 -3.12 1.19
CA LYS A 120 30.11 -4.13 1.46
C LYS A 120 29.52 -5.24 2.31
N SER A 121 29.28 -6.40 1.71
CA SER A 121 28.84 -7.56 2.47
C SER A 121 29.85 -7.91 3.58
N PHE A 122 29.35 -8.16 4.79
CA PHE A 122 30.17 -8.71 5.84
C PHE A 122 30.55 -10.15 5.47
N SER A 123 31.77 -10.34 4.97
CA SER A 123 32.29 -11.66 4.61
C SER A 123 33.31 -12.10 5.63
N THR A 124 33.04 -13.20 6.32
CA THR A 124 34.01 -13.94 7.16
C THR A 124 34.91 -14.85 6.32
N GLY A 125 34.93 -14.73 5.00
CA GLY A 125 35.66 -15.60 4.08
C GLY A 125 35.82 -15.02 2.68
N LYS A 126 36.52 -15.70 1.81
CA LYS A 126 36.86 -15.36 0.42
C LYS A 126 35.64 -15.31 -0.51
N SER A 127 34.74 -14.39 -0.34
CA SER A 127 33.70 -14.14 -1.34
C SER A 127 33.93 -12.79 -2.00
N ASP A 128 34.50 -12.82 -3.19
CA ASP A 128 34.59 -11.67 -4.10
C ASP A 128 33.24 -11.47 -4.82
N ILE A 129 32.20 -11.16 -4.08
CA ILE A 129 30.94 -10.76 -4.69
C ILE A 129 31.07 -9.27 -5.06
N GLN A 130 31.25 -9.02 -6.35
CA GLN A 130 31.30 -7.68 -6.90
C GLN A 130 29.87 -7.15 -7.11
N ASP A 131 29.68 -5.83 -6.99
CA ASP A 131 28.43 -5.12 -7.27
C ASP A 131 27.27 -5.55 -6.35
N ASN A 132 27.55 -5.68 -5.04
CA ASN A 132 26.53 -5.88 -4.02
C ASN A 132 25.93 -4.54 -3.62
N LYS A 133 24.60 -4.40 -3.74
CA LYS A 133 23.86 -3.18 -3.46
C LYS A 133 22.74 -3.43 -2.47
N GLU A 134 22.61 -2.53 -1.52
CA GLU A 134 21.37 -2.36 -0.76
C GLU A 134 20.44 -1.42 -1.52
N ARG A 135 19.17 -1.76 -1.56
CA ARG A 135 18.16 -0.97 -2.27
C ARG A 135 16.97 -0.67 -1.39
N LEU A 136 16.46 0.54 -1.56
CA LEU A 136 15.21 0.96 -0.97
C LEU A 136 14.20 1.21 -2.09
N PHE A 137 13.10 0.48 -2.06
CA PHE A 137 11.97 0.64 -2.96
C PHE A 137 10.91 1.45 -2.25
N LEU A 138 10.71 2.69 -2.68
CA LEU A 138 9.62 3.52 -2.19
C LEU A 138 8.44 3.38 -3.15
N CYS A 139 7.36 2.79 -2.67
CA CYS A 139 6.10 2.71 -3.38
C CYS A 139 5.12 3.73 -2.80
N GLU A 140 4.78 4.75 -3.59
CA GLU A 140 3.67 5.65 -3.33
C GLU A 140 2.38 4.95 -3.78
N VAL A 141 1.64 4.44 -2.81
CA VAL A 141 0.45 3.62 -3.06
C VAL A 141 -0.61 4.46 -3.74
N PHE A 142 -1.17 3.92 -4.83
CA PHE A 142 -2.31 4.57 -5.47
C PHE A 142 -3.39 4.75 -4.43
N SER A 143 -3.83 5.99 -4.23
CA SER A 143 -4.91 6.27 -3.32
C SER A 143 -6.06 5.33 -3.71
N LYS A 144 -6.50 4.51 -2.76
CA LYS A 144 -7.82 3.89 -2.85
C LYS A 144 -8.82 5.03 -2.64
N GLU A 145 -8.89 5.96 -3.59
CA GLU A 145 -10.09 6.75 -3.71
C GLU A 145 -11.20 5.69 -3.81
N LYS A 146 -11.98 5.56 -2.76
CA LYS A 146 -13.30 4.97 -2.89
C LYS A 146 -13.86 5.73 -4.08
N LYS A 147 -14.06 5.05 -5.23
CA LYS A 147 -14.73 5.60 -6.39
C LYS A 147 -16.01 6.16 -5.82
N LYS A 148 -15.99 7.46 -5.45
CA LYS A 148 -17.13 8.14 -4.90
C LYS A 148 -18.11 8.07 -6.04
N MET A 149 -19.19 7.33 -5.85
CA MET A 149 -20.15 7.15 -6.93
C MET A 149 -20.61 8.55 -7.32
N ASN A 150 -20.31 8.97 -8.54
CA ASN A 150 -20.66 10.31 -8.98
C ASN A 150 -22.16 10.51 -8.86
N ILE A 151 -22.55 11.58 -8.18
CA ILE A 151 -23.94 11.93 -7.95
C ILE A 151 -24.39 12.78 -9.15
N SER A 152 -25.40 12.31 -9.87
CA SER A 152 -26.03 13.13 -10.92
C SER A 152 -26.99 14.12 -10.28
N CYS A 153 -27.05 15.31 -10.86
CA CYS A 153 -28.08 16.28 -10.51
C CYS A 153 -29.48 15.63 -10.62
N PRO A 154 -30.35 15.79 -9.62
CA PRO A 154 -31.69 15.19 -9.62
C PRO A 154 -32.64 15.79 -10.66
N PHE A 155 -32.31 16.95 -11.22
CA PHE A 155 -33.11 17.63 -12.27
C PHE A 155 -32.33 17.72 -13.56
N ASN A 156 -33.07 17.70 -14.66
CA ASN A 156 -32.54 17.74 -16.01
C ASN A 156 -32.14 19.17 -16.37
N TYR A 157 -30.89 19.58 -16.12
CA TYR A 157 -30.38 20.91 -16.44
C TYR A 157 -29.54 20.89 -17.72
N ILE A 158 -29.84 21.78 -18.66
CA ILE A 158 -29.17 21.82 -19.97
C ILE A 158 -27.71 22.20 -19.79
N GLY A 159 -26.82 21.45 -20.44
CA GLY A 159 -25.37 21.70 -20.40
C GLY A 159 -24.65 21.07 -19.19
N GLY A 160 -25.31 20.20 -18.42
CA GLY A 160 -24.71 19.49 -17.29
C GLY A 160 -23.42 18.75 -17.67
N LYS A 161 -22.40 18.84 -16.81
CA LYS A 161 -21.06 18.29 -17.05
C LYS A 161 -20.85 16.89 -16.43
N PHE A 162 -21.92 16.18 -16.07
CA PHE A 162 -21.83 14.88 -15.43
C PHE A 162 -20.95 13.89 -16.20
N LYS A 163 -21.07 13.85 -17.53
CA LYS A 163 -20.27 12.96 -18.38
C LYS A 163 -18.78 13.31 -18.45
N LEU A 164 -18.40 14.50 -18.02
CA LEU A 164 -17.01 14.97 -18.00
C LEU A 164 -16.36 14.82 -16.61
N LEU A 165 -17.09 14.37 -15.60
CA LEU A 165 -16.59 14.32 -14.22
C LEU A 165 -15.33 13.48 -14.08
N GLU A 166 -15.22 12.34 -14.74
CA GLU A 166 -14.02 11.50 -14.70
C GLU A 166 -12.76 12.23 -15.19
N GLN A 167 -12.91 13.18 -16.12
CA GLN A 167 -11.81 13.99 -16.64
C GLN A 167 -11.54 15.23 -15.78
N LEU A 168 -12.57 15.76 -15.13
CA LEU A 168 -12.48 17.00 -14.36
C LEU A 168 -12.02 16.76 -12.91
N GLN A 169 -12.46 15.69 -12.26
CA GLN A 169 -12.17 15.40 -10.86
C GLN A 169 -10.67 15.41 -10.51
N PRO A 170 -9.75 14.85 -11.31
CA PRO A 170 -8.32 14.92 -11.03
C PRO A 170 -7.77 16.35 -10.93
N LEU A 171 -8.45 17.34 -11.50
CA LEU A 171 -8.00 18.73 -11.53
C LEU A 171 -8.38 19.51 -10.25
N PHE A 172 -9.43 19.08 -9.54
CA PHE A 172 -9.96 19.80 -8.38
C PHE A 172 -10.11 18.97 -7.11
N ASN A 173 -9.74 17.69 -7.15
CA ASN A 173 -9.67 16.87 -5.94
C ASN A 173 -8.60 17.38 -4.97
N GLU A 174 -8.85 17.18 -3.66
CA GLU A 174 -7.95 17.57 -2.57
C GLU A 174 -7.72 19.08 -2.41
N LYS A 175 -8.63 19.92 -2.95
CA LYS A 175 -8.60 21.36 -2.71
C LYS A 175 -9.39 21.71 -1.45
N GLU A 176 -8.93 22.71 -0.72
CA GLU A 176 -9.63 23.16 0.49
C GLU A 176 -10.96 23.83 0.14
N VAL A 177 -10.96 24.68 -0.88
CA VAL A 177 -12.15 25.41 -1.34
C VAL A 177 -12.33 25.21 -2.84
N PHE A 178 -13.53 24.84 -3.24
CA PHE A 178 -13.94 24.75 -4.63
C PHE A 178 -15.06 25.77 -4.93
N LEU A 179 -14.87 26.58 -5.93
CA LEU A 179 -15.87 27.55 -6.40
C LEU A 179 -16.43 27.10 -7.76
N ASP A 180 -17.72 26.74 -7.78
CA ASP A 180 -18.49 26.45 -9.00
C ASP A 180 -19.24 27.73 -9.43
N LEU A 181 -18.55 28.53 -10.24
CA LEU A 181 -19.00 29.90 -10.56
C LEU A 181 -20.22 29.95 -11.49
N PHE A 182 -20.41 28.91 -12.30
CA PHE A 182 -21.55 28.75 -13.21
C PHE A 182 -22.15 27.38 -12.99
N ALA A 183 -22.68 27.18 -11.77
CA ALA A 183 -22.99 25.87 -11.22
C ALA A 183 -24.02 25.10 -12.02
N GLY A 184 -25.01 25.80 -12.64
CA GLY A 184 -26.11 25.14 -13.29
C GLY A 184 -26.75 24.10 -12.37
N GLY A 185 -26.92 22.86 -12.82
CA GLY A 185 -27.44 21.79 -11.98
C GLY A 185 -26.45 21.28 -10.90
N GLY A 186 -25.32 21.92 -10.68
CA GLY A 186 -24.37 21.60 -9.60
C GLY A 186 -23.58 20.31 -9.78
N ASN A 187 -23.62 19.67 -10.94
CA ASN A 187 -22.98 18.36 -11.16
C ASN A 187 -21.49 18.34 -10.83
N VAL A 188 -20.76 19.43 -11.02
CA VAL A 188 -19.31 19.50 -10.76
C VAL A 188 -19.08 19.74 -9.27
N GLY A 189 -19.69 20.77 -8.69
CA GLY A 189 -19.51 21.10 -7.29
C GLY A 189 -19.95 20.00 -6.32
N ILE A 190 -21.10 19.36 -6.56
CA ILE A 190 -21.60 18.23 -5.74
C ILE A 190 -20.61 17.06 -5.70
N ASN A 191 -19.85 16.86 -6.76
CA ASN A 191 -18.89 15.77 -6.87
C ASN A 191 -17.46 16.19 -6.49
N SER A 192 -17.25 17.41 -6.01
CA SER A 192 -15.97 17.84 -5.45
C SER A 192 -15.72 17.17 -4.09
N SER A 193 -14.45 16.82 -3.83
CA SER A 193 -13.98 16.33 -2.52
C SER A 193 -13.50 17.44 -1.60
N SER A 194 -13.64 18.72 -2.01
CA SER A 194 -13.22 19.88 -1.24
C SER A 194 -14.00 20.01 0.07
N SER A 195 -13.33 20.49 1.12
CA SER A 195 -13.96 20.70 2.43
C SER A 195 -15.04 21.78 2.41
N LYS A 196 -14.91 22.73 1.48
CA LYS A 196 -15.91 23.78 1.23
C LYS A 196 -16.17 23.90 -0.26
N VAL A 197 -17.45 23.83 -0.63
CA VAL A 197 -17.91 24.08 -2.01
C VAL A 197 -18.82 25.29 -2.00
N ILE A 198 -18.57 26.23 -2.90
CA ILE A 198 -19.38 27.44 -3.09
C ILE A 198 -20.02 27.33 -4.47
N PHE A 199 -21.35 27.35 -4.51
CA PHE A 199 -22.11 27.36 -5.75
C PHE A 199 -22.53 28.81 -6.06
N ASN A 200 -22.42 29.20 -7.35
CA ASN A 200 -22.91 30.45 -7.85
C ASN A 200 -23.56 30.22 -9.22
N ASP A 201 -24.70 30.83 -9.43
CA ASP A 201 -25.36 30.89 -10.74
C ASP A 201 -26.23 32.17 -10.83
N THR A 202 -26.53 32.62 -12.02
CA THR A 202 -27.44 33.75 -12.25
C THR A 202 -28.90 33.38 -12.01
N ASN A 203 -29.20 32.07 -11.98
CA ASN A 203 -30.54 31.58 -11.66
C ASN A 203 -30.69 31.37 -10.15
N GLU A 204 -31.12 32.38 -9.43
CA GLU A 204 -31.30 32.37 -7.97
C GLU A 204 -32.21 31.22 -7.52
N ASN A 205 -33.30 30.94 -8.20
CA ASN A 205 -34.20 29.82 -7.85
C ASN A 205 -33.51 28.45 -7.91
N LEU A 206 -32.51 28.30 -8.77
CA LEU A 206 -31.74 27.07 -8.86
C LEU A 206 -30.79 26.94 -7.67
N ILE A 207 -30.18 28.03 -7.24
CA ILE A 207 -29.31 28.03 -6.07
C ILE A 207 -30.10 27.73 -4.80
N ASP A 208 -31.26 28.40 -4.64
CA ASP A 208 -32.19 28.16 -3.51
C ASP A 208 -32.63 26.71 -3.46
N LEU A 209 -32.91 26.08 -4.62
CA LEU A 209 -33.26 24.67 -4.70
C LEU A 209 -32.09 23.75 -4.29
N ILE A 210 -30.87 24.05 -4.70
CA ILE A 210 -29.67 23.28 -4.31
C ILE A 210 -29.45 23.40 -2.80
N GLU A 211 -29.58 24.58 -2.23
CA GLU A 211 -29.46 24.80 -0.78
C GLU A 211 -30.57 24.09 -0.01
N PHE A 212 -31.82 24.18 -0.48
CA PHE A 212 -32.93 23.45 0.12
C PHE A 212 -32.69 21.93 0.17
N ILE A 213 -32.22 21.33 -0.94
CA ILE A 213 -31.92 19.89 -1.00
C ILE A 213 -30.79 19.53 -0.03
N LYS A 214 -29.78 20.39 0.07
CA LYS A 214 -28.63 20.17 0.98
C LYS A 214 -29.03 20.18 2.46
N ASP A 215 -29.93 21.11 2.81
CA ASP A 215 -30.28 21.37 4.22
C ASP A 215 -31.51 20.56 4.67
N THR A 216 -32.18 19.87 3.75
CA THR A 216 -33.39 19.07 4.05
C THR A 216 -33.00 17.62 4.36
N ASP A 217 -33.59 17.07 5.41
CA ASP A 217 -33.42 15.66 5.77
C ASP A 217 -33.91 14.75 4.62
N THR A 218 -33.09 13.73 4.30
CA THR A 218 -33.38 12.76 3.23
C THR A 218 -34.77 12.12 3.37
N ASP A 219 -35.21 11.82 4.59
CA ASP A 219 -36.52 11.23 4.87
C ASP A 219 -37.68 12.20 4.60
N ALA A 220 -37.44 13.50 4.65
CA ALA A 220 -38.41 14.53 4.31
C ALA A 220 -38.53 14.77 2.79
N LEU A 221 -37.44 14.53 2.03
CA LEU A 221 -37.42 14.62 0.57
C LEU A 221 -38.11 13.44 -0.13
N LEU A 222 -38.23 12.31 0.56
CA LEU A 222 -38.82 11.06 0.02
C LEU A 222 -40.32 10.92 0.32
N LYS A 223 -40.95 11.88 1.01
CA LYS A 223 -42.37 11.96 1.30
C LYS A 223 -43.09 12.91 0.32
#